data_603d5cbc1794786415a9e048ff161b0c
#
_entry.id   603d5cbc1794786415a9e048ff161b0c
#
_cell.length_a   1.000
_cell.length_b   1.000
_cell.length_c   1.000
_cell.angle_alpha   90.00
_cell.angle_beta   90.00
_cell.angle_gamma   90.00
#
_symmetry.space_group_name_H-M   'P 1'
#
loop_
_entity.id
_entity.type
_entity.pdbx_description
1 polymer ?
#
loop_
_entity_poly.entity_id
_entity_poly.type
_entity_poly.pdbx_seq_one_letter_code
_entity_poly.pdbx_strand_id
1 'polypeptide(L)'
;MPQQNVQTKVLRTICPDAKGLIAKITNICYKHELNIVQNNEFVDHRTGRFFMRTELEGIFNDTTLLADLDSALPAGSVRDLNSTGRRRIVILVTKEAHCLGDLLMKAAYGGLDVEIAAVIGNHDTLQTLVERFDIPFHLVSHDGLTCEQH
;
A
#
# COMPACT_ATOMS: atom_id res chain seq x y z
N MET A 1 -29.84 -11.96 -13.91
CA MET A 1 -29.43 -10.62 -13.45
C MET A 1 -27.92 -10.58 -13.52
N PRO A 2 -27.28 -9.61 -14.20
CA PRO A 2 -25.84 -9.51 -14.21
C PRO A 2 -25.37 -9.28 -12.75
N GLN A 3 -24.49 -10.11 -12.25
CA GLN A 3 -23.80 -9.89 -10.98
C GLN A 3 -23.04 -8.58 -11.12
N GLN A 4 -23.48 -7.54 -10.42
CA GLN A 4 -22.75 -6.30 -10.29
C GLN A 4 -21.44 -6.63 -9.60
N ASN A 5 -20.33 -6.40 -10.29
CA ASN A 5 -19.00 -6.79 -9.81
C ASN A 5 -18.56 -5.80 -8.71
N VAL A 6 -18.86 -6.13 -7.47
CA VAL A 6 -18.38 -5.40 -6.29
C VAL A 6 -16.87 -5.51 -6.26
N GLN A 7 -16.18 -4.39 -6.20
CA GLN A 7 -14.73 -4.30 -6.16
C GLN A 7 -14.30 -3.66 -4.84
N THR A 8 -13.07 -3.94 -4.43
CA THR A 8 -12.41 -3.23 -3.34
C THR A 8 -11.26 -2.40 -3.90
N LYS A 9 -11.25 -1.10 -3.58
CA LYS A 9 -10.20 -0.19 -4.01
C LYS A 9 -9.70 0.65 -2.84
N VAL A 10 -8.47 1.11 -2.95
CA VAL A 10 -7.84 2.05 -1.99
C VAL A 10 -7.74 3.42 -2.63
N LEU A 11 -8.42 4.37 -2.02
CA LEU A 11 -8.26 5.80 -2.29
C LEU A 11 -7.17 6.35 -1.37
N ARG A 12 -6.11 6.91 -1.92
CA ARG A 12 -5.11 7.71 -1.19
C ARG A 12 -5.30 9.17 -1.54
N THR A 13 -5.33 10.01 -0.53
CA THR A 13 -5.47 11.45 -0.66
C THR A 13 -4.35 12.13 0.11
N ILE A 14 -3.65 13.05 -0.55
CA ILE A 14 -2.62 13.90 0.05
C ILE A 14 -2.94 15.34 -0.35
N CYS A 15 -3.16 16.22 0.63
CA CYS A 15 -3.50 17.61 0.33
C CYS A 15 -2.97 18.56 1.43
N PRO A 16 -2.99 19.88 1.21
CA PRO A 16 -2.84 20.84 2.31
C PRO A 16 -3.87 20.57 3.40
N ASP A 17 -3.45 20.62 4.68
CA ASP A 17 -4.37 20.39 5.79
C ASP A 17 -5.42 21.50 5.89
N ALA A 18 -6.67 21.11 6.09
CA ALA A 18 -7.79 22.01 6.24
C ALA A 18 -8.94 21.36 7.02
N LYS A 19 -9.75 22.18 7.67
CA LYS A 19 -10.94 21.70 8.40
C LYS A 19 -11.93 21.03 7.44
N GLY A 20 -12.48 19.89 7.86
CA GLY A 20 -13.57 19.20 7.18
C GLY A 20 -13.14 18.32 6.00
N LEU A 21 -11.85 18.04 5.80
CA LEU A 21 -11.37 17.17 4.71
C LEU A 21 -11.97 15.77 4.80
N ILE A 22 -11.95 15.16 5.99
CA ILE A 22 -12.54 13.82 6.20
C ILE A 22 -14.03 13.83 5.80
N ALA A 23 -14.80 14.81 6.28
CA ALA A 23 -16.22 14.91 5.96
C ALA A 23 -16.48 15.08 4.46
N LYS A 24 -15.66 15.88 3.75
CA LYS A 24 -15.79 16.06 2.30
C LYS A 24 -15.53 14.75 1.56
N ILE A 25 -14.44 14.06 1.89
CA ILE A 25 -14.05 12.81 1.23
C ILE A 25 -15.10 11.73 1.50
N THR A 26 -15.50 11.54 2.75
CA THR A 26 -16.49 10.49 3.11
C THR A 26 -17.87 10.76 2.53
N ASN A 27 -18.31 12.03 2.45
CA ASN A 27 -19.54 12.39 1.76
C ASN A 27 -19.51 12.09 0.27
N ILE A 28 -18.37 12.27 -0.40
CA ILE A 28 -18.21 11.90 -1.80
C ILE A 28 -18.30 10.38 -1.94
N CYS A 29 -17.61 9.62 -1.11
CA CYS A 29 -17.72 8.16 -1.09
C CYS A 29 -19.19 7.71 -0.92
N TYR A 30 -19.91 8.32 0.01
CA TYR A 30 -21.33 8.05 0.23
C TYR A 30 -22.21 8.36 -0.99
N LYS A 31 -22.00 9.51 -1.67
CA LYS A 31 -22.72 9.86 -2.90
C LYS A 31 -22.50 8.87 -4.05
N HIS A 32 -21.34 8.25 -4.07
CA HIS A 32 -20.99 7.21 -5.03
C HIS A 32 -21.40 5.80 -4.57
N GLU A 33 -22.20 5.68 -3.50
CA GLU A 33 -22.67 4.42 -2.94
C GLU A 33 -21.54 3.44 -2.56
N LEU A 34 -20.39 3.99 -2.16
CA LEU A 34 -19.22 3.23 -1.75
C LEU A 34 -19.19 3.05 -0.22
N ASN A 35 -19.01 1.81 0.21
CA ASN A 35 -18.80 1.50 1.61
C ASN A 35 -17.33 1.72 2.02
N ILE A 36 -17.11 2.35 3.17
CA ILE A 36 -15.77 2.53 3.75
C ILE A 36 -15.51 1.32 4.65
N VAL A 37 -14.56 0.48 4.25
CA VAL A 37 -14.16 -0.73 4.99
C VAL A 37 -13.08 -0.40 6.03
N GLN A 38 -12.13 0.46 5.64
CA GLN A 38 -11.06 0.91 6.52
C GLN A 38 -10.67 2.34 6.19
N ASN A 39 -10.37 3.12 7.23
CA ASN A 39 -9.87 4.49 7.07
C ASN A 39 -8.71 4.75 8.03
N ASN A 40 -7.67 5.40 7.50
CA ASN A 40 -6.53 5.86 8.26
C ASN A 40 -6.16 7.25 7.77
N GLU A 41 -5.95 8.19 8.70
CA GLU A 41 -5.53 9.55 8.39
C GLU A 41 -4.38 9.99 9.28
N PHE A 42 -3.61 10.93 8.77
CA PHE A 42 -2.47 11.52 9.46
C PHE A 42 -2.26 12.96 8.99
N VAL A 43 -1.96 13.86 9.92
CA VAL A 43 -1.54 15.24 9.64
C VAL A 43 -0.06 15.38 9.98
N ASP A 44 0.76 15.71 8.98
CA ASP A 44 2.12 16.17 9.23
C ASP A 44 2.11 17.67 9.58
N HIS A 45 2.15 17.96 10.86
CA HIS A 45 2.15 19.34 11.36
C HIS A 45 3.38 20.14 10.93
N ARG A 46 4.49 19.49 10.59
CA ARG A 46 5.72 20.14 10.12
C ARG A 46 5.57 20.72 8.72
N THR A 47 4.86 20.00 7.85
CA THR A 47 4.66 20.40 6.45
C THR A 47 3.25 20.92 6.18
N GLY A 48 2.33 20.86 7.16
CA GLY A 48 0.94 21.26 7.00
C GLY A 48 0.20 20.39 5.98
N ARG A 49 0.55 19.11 5.87
CA ARG A 49 -0.07 18.20 4.90
C ARG A 49 -0.92 17.15 5.60
N PHE A 50 -2.08 16.92 5.00
CA PHE A 50 -3.01 15.86 5.37
C PHE A 50 -2.83 14.66 4.46
N PHE A 51 -2.82 13.47 5.04
CA PHE A 51 -2.72 12.17 4.38
C PHE A 51 -3.92 11.33 4.81
N MET A 52 -4.60 10.71 3.85
CA MET A 52 -5.71 9.81 4.13
C MET A 52 -5.65 8.59 3.21
N ARG A 53 -5.81 7.41 3.78
CA ARG A 53 -5.94 6.15 3.07
C ARG A 53 -7.28 5.53 3.43
N THR A 54 -8.17 5.45 2.46
CA THR A 54 -9.51 4.91 2.63
C THR A 54 -9.66 3.66 1.75
N GLU A 55 -10.03 2.55 2.35
CA GLU A 55 -10.38 1.34 1.64
C GLU A 55 -11.88 1.32 1.41
N LEU A 56 -12.28 1.19 0.15
CA LEU A 56 -13.64 1.34 -0.34
C LEU A 56 -14.10 0.06 -1.01
N GLU A 57 -15.34 -0.31 -0.77
CA GLU A 57 -16.01 -1.44 -1.41
C GLU A 57 -17.28 -0.96 -2.12
N GLY A 58 -17.49 -1.43 -3.35
CA GLY A 58 -18.68 -1.09 -4.13
C GLY A 58 -18.50 -1.23 -5.62
N ILE A 59 -19.38 -0.56 -6.37
CA ILE A 59 -19.30 -0.46 -7.83
C ILE A 59 -18.71 0.90 -8.17
N PHE A 60 -17.54 0.90 -8.78
CA PHE A 60 -16.79 2.13 -9.02
C PHE A 60 -17.06 2.72 -10.40
N ASN A 61 -17.26 4.05 -10.42
CA ASN A 61 -17.02 4.89 -11.58
C ASN A 61 -15.83 5.80 -11.24
N ASP A 62 -14.63 5.35 -11.58
CA ASP A 62 -13.38 6.02 -11.21
C ASP A 62 -13.32 7.46 -11.70
N THR A 63 -13.80 7.72 -12.91
CA THR A 63 -13.75 9.04 -13.54
C THR A 63 -14.59 10.06 -12.77
N THR A 64 -15.83 9.71 -12.45
CA THR A 64 -16.74 10.64 -11.73
C THR A 64 -16.33 10.81 -10.29
N LEU A 65 -15.90 9.73 -9.61
CA LEU A 65 -15.41 9.79 -8.24
C LEU A 65 -14.20 10.71 -8.12
N LEU A 66 -13.20 10.57 -9.01
CA LEU A 66 -12.01 11.40 -9.00
C LEU A 66 -12.32 12.86 -9.35
N ALA A 67 -13.25 13.12 -10.27
CA ALA A 67 -13.67 14.49 -10.62
C ALA A 67 -14.37 15.19 -9.45
N ASP A 68 -15.23 14.49 -8.70
CA ASP A 68 -15.90 15.04 -7.52
C ASP A 68 -14.89 15.33 -6.40
N LEU A 69 -13.89 14.46 -6.21
CA LEU A 69 -12.80 14.70 -5.26
C LEU A 69 -11.98 15.93 -5.65
N ASP A 70 -11.65 16.10 -6.94
CA ASP A 70 -10.92 17.28 -7.42
C ASP A 70 -11.66 18.59 -7.15
N SER A 71 -12.98 18.56 -7.30
CA SER A 71 -13.82 19.75 -7.08
C SER A 71 -13.94 20.12 -5.59
N ALA A 72 -13.79 19.17 -4.68
CA ALA A 72 -14.01 19.35 -3.25
C ALA A 72 -12.72 19.58 -2.46
N LEU A 73 -11.59 19.09 -2.96
CA LEU A 73 -10.32 19.16 -2.26
C LEU A 73 -9.56 20.48 -2.54
N PRO A 74 -8.67 20.92 -1.65
CA PRO A 74 -7.85 22.11 -1.86
C PRO A 74 -6.96 21.98 -3.10
N ALA A 75 -6.57 23.11 -3.68
CA ALA A 75 -5.60 23.15 -4.76
C ALA A 75 -4.26 22.48 -4.34
N GLY A 76 -3.64 21.74 -5.23
CA GLY A 76 -2.41 20.98 -4.95
C GLY A 76 -2.65 19.63 -4.27
N SER A 77 -3.90 19.16 -4.22
CA SER A 77 -4.23 17.81 -3.79
C SER A 77 -3.74 16.76 -4.79
N VAL A 78 -3.23 15.66 -4.27
CA VAL A 78 -2.87 14.44 -5.02
C VAL A 78 -3.76 13.32 -4.51
N ARG A 79 -4.41 12.61 -5.41
CA ARG A 79 -5.20 11.42 -5.08
C ARG A 79 -4.92 10.34 -6.10
N ASP A 80 -4.96 9.11 -5.65
CA ASP A 80 -4.96 7.94 -6.51
C ASP A 80 -5.95 6.90 -6.01
N LEU A 81 -6.52 6.14 -6.94
CA LEU A 81 -7.48 5.08 -6.69
C LEU A 81 -6.93 3.81 -7.31
N ASN A 82 -6.57 2.86 -6.46
CA ASN A 82 -5.96 1.60 -6.90
C ASN A 82 -6.80 0.41 -6.43
N SER A 83 -6.94 -0.59 -7.29
CA SER A 83 -7.55 -1.86 -6.90
C SER A 83 -6.71 -2.52 -5.80
N THR A 84 -7.38 -3.12 -4.83
CA THR A 84 -6.74 -4.01 -3.85
C THR A 84 -6.47 -5.33 -4.56
N GLY A 85 -5.29 -5.46 -5.16
CA GLY A 85 -4.79 -6.71 -5.71
C GLY A 85 -3.64 -7.22 -4.86
N ARG A 86 -3.36 -8.53 -4.93
CA ARG A 86 -2.19 -9.14 -4.32
C ARG A 86 -0.93 -8.43 -4.82
N ARG A 87 -0.27 -7.68 -3.93
CA ARG A 87 0.91 -6.88 -4.29
C ARG A 87 2.12 -7.79 -4.42
N ARG A 88 2.88 -7.59 -5.50
CA ARG A 88 4.21 -8.18 -5.61
C ARG A 88 5.22 -7.31 -4.88
N ILE A 89 5.96 -7.91 -3.96
CA ILE A 89 6.98 -7.24 -3.16
C ILE A 89 8.33 -7.93 -3.29
N VAL A 90 9.39 -7.18 -3.07
CA VAL A 90 10.75 -7.68 -2.84
C VAL A 90 11.13 -7.31 -1.42
N ILE A 91 11.73 -8.25 -0.68
CA ILE A 91 12.16 -8.03 0.69
C ILE A 91 13.68 -7.90 0.73
N LEU A 92 14.17 -6.82 1.35
CA LEU A 92 15.59 -6.62 1.57
C LEU A 92 15.95 -7.07 2.99
N VAL A 93 16.99 -7.88 3.12
CA VAL A 93 17.39 -8.48 4.40
C VAL A 93 18.90 -8.36 4.65
N THR A 94 19.27 -8.47 5.91
CA THR A 94 20.65 -8.62 6.36
C THR A 94 20.85 -10.02 6.96
N LYS A 95 21.12 -10.13 8.27
CA LYS A 95 21.39 -11.40 8.95
C LYS A 95 20.25 -11.89 9.83
N GLU A 96 19.35 -10.97 10.25
CA GLU A 96 18.33 -11.25 11.25
C GLU A 96 17.10 -11.93 10.64
N ALA A 97 16.73 -13.10 11.14
CA ALA A 97 15.68 -13.93 10.58
C ALA A 97 14.27 -13.58 11.04
N HIS A 98 14.08 -12.93 12.20
CA HIS A 98 12.78 -12.84 12.87
C HIS A 98 11.74 -12.06 12.06
N CYS A 99 12.10 -10.88 11.51
CA CYS A 99 11.17 -10.10 10.69
C CYS A 99 10.86 -10.81 9.36
N LEU A 100 11.88 -11.39 8.72
CA LEU A 100 11.69 -12.14 7.48
C LEU A 100 10.80 -13.36 7.72
N GLY A 101 11.05 -14.13 8.78
CA GLY A 101 10.25 -15.30 9.11
C GLY A 101 8.78 -14.98 9.34
N ASP A 102 8.47 -13.89 10.05
CA ASP A 102 7.09 -13.42 10.24
C ASP A 102 6.40 -13.07 8.91
N LEU A 103 7.10 -12.35 8.03
CA LEU A 103 6.57 -11.99 6.70
C LEU A 103 6.32 -13.22 5.82
N LEU A 104 7.28 -14.17 5.78
CA LEU A 104 7.15 -15.41 5.02
C LEU A 104 5.96 -16.26 5.50
N MET A 105 5.83 -16.42 6.82
CA MET A 105 4.71 -17.15 7.42
C MET A 105 3.37 -16.49 7.11
N LYS A 106 3.26 -15.16 7.28
CA LYS A 106 2.03 -14.42 6.99
C LYS A 106 1.66 -14.46 5.51
N ALA A 107 2.63 -14.37 4.60
CA ALA A 107 2.37 -14.48 3.17
C ALA A 107 1.92 -15.89 2.77
N ALA A 108 2.53 -16.93 3.34
CA ALA A 108 2.21 -18.32 3.05
C ALA A 108 0.85 -18.77 3.60
N TYR A 109 0.45 -18.26 4.79
CA TYR A 109 -0.76 -18.70 5.50
C TYR A 109 -1.89 -17.68 5.55
N GLY A 110 -1.87 -16.67 4.68
CA GLY A 110 -2.99 -15.75 4.46
C GLY A 110 -3.08 -14.57 5.44
N GLY A 111 -2.07 -14.35 6.27
CA GLY A 111 -2.01 -13.19 7.17
C GLY A 111 -1.55 -11.90 6.49
N LEU A 112 -1.06 -11.99 5.25
CA LEU A 112 -0.58 -10.85 4.45
C LEU A 112 -0.85 -11.14 2.97
N ASP A 113 -1.69 -10.31 2.35
CA ASP A 113 -2.06 -10.47 0.92
C ASP A 113 -1.00 -9.88 -0.01
N VAL A 114 0.12 -10.58 -0.10
CA VAL A 114 1.25 -10.23 -0.98
C VAL A 114 1.81 -11.47 -1.69
N GLU A 115 2.41 -11.24 -2.85
CA GLU A 115 3.29 -12.18 -3.53
C GLU A 115 4.74 -11.72 -3.29
N ILE A 116 5.53 -12.53 -2.60
CA ILE A 116 6.95 -12.23 -2.43
C ILE A 116 7.67 -12.71 -3.69
N ALA A 117 8.06 -11.77 -4.54
CA ALA A 117 8.69 -12.06 -5.83
C ALA A 117 10.14 -12.47 -5.67
N ALA A 118 10.84 -11.93 -4.67
CA ALA A 118 12.22 -12.27 -4.33
C ALA A 118 12.60 -11.75 -2.95
N VAL A 119 13.64 -12.32 -2.38
CA VAL A 119 14.36 -11.77 -1.23
C VAL A 119 15.79 -11.45 -1.66
N ILE A 120 16.27 -10.25 -1.33
CA ILE A 120 17.62 -9.80 -1.62
C ILE A 120 18.35 -9.62 -0.28
N GLY A 121 19.45 -10.31 -0.11
CA GLY A 121 20.29 -10.23 1.09
C GLY A 121 21.71 -9.79 0.79
N ASN A 122 22.35 -9.10 1.72
CA ASN A 122 23.78 -8.82 1.64
C ASN A 122 24.65 -9.90 2.33
N HIS A 123 24.00 -10.92 2.90
CA HIS A 123 24.59 -12.13 3.44
C HIS A 123 23.75 -13.34 3.01
N ASP A 124 24.36 -14.50 2.88
CA ASP A 124 23.71 -15.76 2.49
C ASP A 124 22.98 -16.47 3.65
N THR A 125 23.16 -15.99 4.87
CA THR A 125 22.65 -16.60 6.13
C THR A 125 21.18 -17.01 6.06
N LEU A 126 20.34 -16.24 5.36
CA LEU A 126 18.89 -16.45 5.28
C LEU A 126 18.44 -17.18 4.01
N GLN A 127 19.37 -17.50 3.11
CA GLN A 127 19.05 -18.14 1.84
C GLN A 127 18.26 -19.45 2.02
N THR A 128 18.77 -20.36 2.85
CA THR A 128 18.10 -21.64 3.11
C THR A 128 16.70 -21.50 3.71
N LEU A 129 16.47 -20.46 4.51
CA LEU A 129 15.15 -20.16 5.06
C LEU A 129 14.18 -19.76 3.93
N VAL A 130 14.60 -18.85 3.04
CA VAL A 130 13.79 -18.32 1.94
C VAL A 130 13.43 -19.40 0.94
N GLU A 131 14.41 -20.25 0.57
CA GLU A 131 14.23 -21.34 -0.38
C GLU A 131 13.20 -22.38 0.09
N ARG A 132 12.99 -22.56 1.40
CA ARG A 132 11.93 -23.44 1.94
C ARG A 132 10.51 -22.98 1.62
N PHE A 133 10.35 -21.71 1.22
CA PHE A 133 9.08 -21.14 0.79
C PHE A 133 8.97 -21.01 -0.74
N ASP A 134 9.88 -21.66 -1.49
CA ASP A 134 9.96 -21.60 -2.95
C ASP A 134 10.12 -20.16 -3.49
N ILE A 135 10.78 -19.28 -2.73
CA ILE A 135 11.04 -17.90 -3.09
C ILE A 135 12.50 -17.74 -3.53
N PRO A 136 12.78 -17.06 -4.66
CA PRO A 136 14.15 -16.82 -5.08
C PRO A 136 14.89 -15.89 -4.10
N PHE A 137 16.13 -16.28 -3.76
CA PHE A 137 17.04 -15.47 -2.98
C PHE A 137 18.17 -14.95 -3.86
N HIS A 138 18.48 -13.64 -3.76
CA HIS A 138 19.57 -13.01 -4.47
C HIS A 138 20.57 -12.43 -3.48
N LEU A 139 21.81 -12.92 -3.56
CA LEU A 139 22.91 -12.38 -2.75
C LEU A 139 23.51 -11.16 -3.46
N VAL A 140 23.50 -10.01 -2.80
CA VAL A 140 24.21 -8.79 -3.22
C VAL A 140 25.19 -8.43 -2.12
N SER A 141 26.40 -9.04 -2.16
CA SER A 141 27.43 -8.81 -1.17
C SER A 141 27.93 -7.36 -1.23
N HIS A 142 28.20 -6.80 -0.07
CA HIS A 142 28.85 -5.49 0.09
C HIS A 142 30.34 -5.62 0.40
N ASP A 143 30.89 -6.84 0.41
CA ASP A 143 32.28 -7.09 0.72
C ASP A 143 33.18 -6.43 -0.33
N GLY A 144 34.06 -5.56 0.13
CA GLY A 144 35.00 -4.81 -0.72
C GLY A 144 34.43 -3.56 -1.39
N LEU A 145 33.18 -3.17 -1.12
CA LEU A 145 32.58 -1.93 -1.62
C LEU A 145 32.77 -0.78 -0.61
N THR A 146 33.01 0.43 -1.12
CA THR A 146 32.94 1.65 -0.31
C THR A 146 31.50 2.12 -0.12
N CYS A 147 31.23 2.98 0.87
CA CYS A 147 29.88 3.55 1.09
C CYS A 147 29.29 4.28 -0.12
N GLU A 148 30.14 4.73 -1.05
CA GLU A 148 29.73 5.42 -2.30
C GLU A 148 29.41 4.43 -3.44
N GLN A 149 29.80 3.16 -3.31
CA GLN A 149 29.62 2.10 -4.32
C GLN A 149 28.45 1.16 -3.96
N HIS A 150 27.81 1.38 -2.84
CA HIS A 150 26.68 0.61 -2.32
C HIS A 150 25.35 1.32 -2.65
#